data_0709db9d5f146ddd2b71ea99db90276e
#
_entry.id   0709db9d5f146ddd2b71ea99db90276e
#
_cell.length_a   1.000
_cell.length_b   1.000
_cell.length_c   1.000
_cell.angle_alpha   90.00
_cell.angle_beta   90.00
_cell.angle_gamma   90.00
#
_symmetry.space_group_name_H-M   'P 1'
#
loop_
_entity.id
_entity.type
_entity.pdbx_description
1 polymer ?
#
loop_
_entity_poly.entity_id
_entity_poly.type
_entity_poly.pdbx_seq_one_letter_code
_entity_poly.pdbx_strand_id
1 'polypeptide(L)'
;MAQVDELAGLPPSYLGDAVGRFEDDVLVVETIDFTDETWLTDNGAFHTTDLRVVERLRRVGNTIEYEAVAHDPAVLAAPWQARVQTLWLTDQEIEEPVPCEERDLDDMMDGSYHENPR
;
A
#
# COMPACT_ATOMS: atom_id res chain seq x y z
N MET A 1 11.05 20.09 -9.69
CA MET A 1 10.38 19.15 -8.76
C MET A 1 10.70 17.74 -9.20
N ALA A 2 11.13 16.87 -8.30
CA ALA A 2 11.48 15.50 -8.62
C ALA A 2 10.25 14.73 -9.13
N GLN A 3 10.50 13.86 -10.09
CA GLN A 3 9.48 12.96 -10.64
C GLN A 3 9.78 11.54 -10.17
N VAL A 4 8.76 10.71 -10.02
CA VAL A 4 8.95 9.33 -9.58
C VAL A 4 9.85 8.55 -10.54
N ASP A 5 9.79 8.84 -11.83
CA ASP A 5 10.59 8.16 -12.84
C ASP A 5 12.10 8.39 -12.65
N GLU A 6 12.51 9.45 -11.96
CA GLU A 6 13.91 9.67 -11.60
C GLU A 6 14.43 8.64 -10.58
N LEU A 7 13.52 7.97 -9.86
CA LEU A 7 13.84 6.91 -8.92
C LEU A 7 13.87 5.53 -9.57
N ALA A 8 13.46 5.42 -10.85
CA ALA A 8 13.38 4.14 -11.54
C ALA A 8 14.74 3.42 -11.56
N GLY A 9 14.72 2.12 -11.33
CA GLY A 9 15.92 1.30 -11.30
C GLY A 9 16.52 1.08 -9.92
N LEU A 10 15.94 1.66 -8.86
CA LEU A 10 16.28 1.30 -7.50
C LEU A 10 15.80 -0.13 -7.18
N PRO A 11 16.47 -0.84 -6.25
CA PRO A 11 16.02 -2.19 -5.90
C PRO A 11 14.58 -2.18 -5.40
N PRO A 12 13.73 -3.13 -5.84
CA PRO A 12 12.36 -3.23 -5.33
C PRO A 12 12.31 -3.43 -3.81
N SER A 13 11.30 -2.84 -3.19
CA SER A 13 11.06 -2.97 -1.76
C SER A 13 9.56 -3.16 -1.49
N TYR A 14 9.21 -3.52 -0.26
CA TYR A 14 7.81 -3.72 0.11
C TYR A 14 6.98 -2.44 0.04
N LEU A 15 7.58 -1.31 0.38
CA LEU A 15 6.90 -0.01 0.39
C LEU A 15 7.18 0.84 -0.83
N GLY A 16 8.12 0.41 -1.68
CA GLY A 16 8.49 1.14 -2.88
C GLY A 16 9.23 2.44 -2.61
N ASP A 17 9.39 3.22 -3.66
CA ASP A 17 10.02 4.55 -3.64
C ASP A 17 9.00 5.59 -4.08
N ALA A 18 8.75 6.58 -3.25
CA ALA A 18 7.68 7.54 -3.44
C ALA A 18 8.20 8.96 -3.63
N VAL A 19 7.52 9.71 -4.49
CA VAL A 19 7.72 11.15 -4.67
C VAL A 19 6.37 11.84 -4.54
N GLY A 20 6.33 12.86 -3.70
CA GLY A 20 5.14 13.70 -3.53
C GLY A 20 5.32 15.06 -4.19
N ARG A 21 4.22 15.60 -4.68
CA ARG A 21 4.13 16.98 -5.19
C ARG A 21 2.74 17.52 -4.92
N PHE A 22 2.64 18.85 -4.88
CA PHE A 22 1.34 19.50 -4.82
C PHE A 22 0.88 19.89 -6.22
N GLU A 23 -0.35 19.52 -6.55
CA GLU A 23 -1.09 20.02 -7.69
C GLU A 23 -2.25 20.83 -7.13
N ASP A 24 -2.15 22.17 -7.18
CA ASP A 24 -3.04 23.07 -6.48
C ASP A 24 -3.06 22.76 -4.96
N ASP A 25 -4.18 22.37 -4.41
CA ASP A 25 -4.34 22.03 -2.99
C ASP A 25 -4.33 20.51 -2.73
N VAL A 26 -3.99 19.70 -3.75
CA VAL A 26 -3.96 18.25 -3.67
C VAL A 26 -2.52 17.76 -3.58
N LEU A 27 -2.21 16.98 -2.56
CA LEU A 27 -0.95 16.26 -2.49
C LEU A 27 -1.06 14.99 -3.34
N VAL A 28 -0.21 14.90 -4.36
CA VAL A 28 -0.13 13.72 -5.23
C VAL A 28 1.15 12.97 -4.89
N VAL A 29 1.02 11.69 -4.54
CA VAL A 29 2.15 10.82 -4.22
C VAL A 29 2.19 9.68 -5.23
N GLU A 30 3.28 9.55 -5.94
CA GLU A 30 3.51 8.44 -6.87
C GLU A 30 4.56 7.51 -6.29
N THR A 31 4.30 6.22 -6.30
CA THR A 31 5.19 5.19 -5.77
C THR A 31 5.43 4.12 -6.81
N ILE A 32 6.70 3.74 -6.97
CA ILE A 32 7.16 2.68 -7.87
C ILE A 32 8.13 1.76 -7.12
N ASP A 33 8.69 0.79 -7.81
CA ASP A 33 9.71 -0.15 -7.29
C ASP A 33 9.21 -1.01 -6.12
N PHE A 34 7.97 -1.48 -6.22
CA PHE A 34 7.44 -2.48 -5.30
C PHE A 34 7.98 -3.88 -5.64
N THR A 35 8.21 -4.70 -4.61
CA THR A 35 8.38 -6.13 -4.84
C THR A 35 7.06 -6.73 -5.33
N ASP A 36 7.11 -7.91 -5.93
CA ASP A 36 5.92 -8.66 -6.34
C ASP A 36 5.41 -9.63 -5.25
N GLU A 37 5.98 -9.57 -4.07
CA GLU A 37 5.70 -10.51 -2.97
C GLU A 37 4.48 -10.13 -2.14
N THR A 38 3.86 -8.98 -2.40
CA THR A 38 2.71 -8.50 -1.65
C THR A 38 1.43 -8.61 -2.45
N TRP A 39 0.30 -8.54 -1.75
CA TRP A 39 -1.00 -8.48 -2.38
C TRP A 39 -1.43 -7.02 -2.58
N LEU A 40 -2.11 -6.77 -3.69
CA LEU A 40 -2.70 -5.47 -3.98
C LEU A 40 -3.93 -5.21 -3.10
N THR A 41 -4.68 -6.27 -2.80
CA THR A 41 -5.89 -6.22 -1.98
C THR A 41 -5.89 -7.36 -0.96
N ASP A 42 -6.71 -7.25 0.06
CA ASP A 42 -6.80 -8.23 1.14
C ASP A 42 -7.27 -9.61 0.66
N ASN A 43 -7.93 -9.68 -0.48
CA ASN A 43 -8.45 -10.94 -1.04
C ASN A 43 -7.47 -11.62 -2.01
N GLY A 44 -6.21 -11.19 -2.03
CA GLY A 44 -5.16 -11.87 -2.77
C GLY A 44 -4.95 -11.42 -4.20
N ALA A 45 -5.50 -10.27 -4.61
CA ALA A 45 -5.17 -9.70 -5.91
C ALA A 45 -3.68 -9.39 -5.98
N PHE A 46 -3.01 -9.90 -7.00
CA PHE A 46 -1.56 -9.78 -7.14
C PHE A 46 -1.18 -8.64 -8.09
N HIS A 47 0.09 -8.26 -8.05
CA HIS A 47 0.70 -7.28 -8.93
C HIS A 47 2.12 -7.71 -9.28
N THR A 48 2.73 -7.04 -10.25
CA THR A 48 4.12 -7.25 -10.63
C THR A 48 5.00 -6.12 -10.08
N THR A 49 6.31 -6.19 -10.38
CA THR A 49 7.24 -5.09 -10.06
C THR A 49 7.01 -3.84 -10.91
N ASP A 50 6.14 -3.93 -11.92
CA ASP A 50 5.74 -2.76 -12.72
C ASP A 50 4.62 -1.94 -12.08
N LEU A 51 4.16 -2.32 -10.89
CA LEU A 51 3.12 -1.59 -10.18
C LEU A 51 3.54 -0.15 -9.94
N ARG A 52 2.64 0.77 -10.28
CA ARG A 52 2.70 2.18 -9.93
C ARG A 52 1.43 2.54 -9.17
N VAL A 53 1.58 3.16 -8.02
CA VAL A 53 0.45 3.63 -7.23
C VAL A 53 0.48 5.16 -7.21
N VAL A 54 -0.64 5.77 -7.55
CA VAL A 54 -0.84 7.22 -7.49
C VAL A 54 -1.88 7.49 -6.42
N GLU A 55 -1.46 8.20 -5.38
CA GLU A 55 -2.33 8.59 -4.28
C GLU A 55 -2.60 10.08 -4.35
N ARG A 56 -3.84 10.48 -4.06
CA ARG A 56 -4.24 11.88 -3.99
C ARG A 56 -4.87 12.15 -2.64
N LEU A 57 -4.35 13.15 -1.95
CA LEU A 57 -4.81 13.56 -0.62
C LEU A 57 -5.21 15.02 -0.68
N ARG A 58 -6.46 15.30 -0.34
CA ARG A 58 -7.02 16.64 -0.32
C ARG A 58 -7.60 16.93 1.04
N ARG A 59 -7.17 18.02 1.64
CA ARG A 59 -7.73 18.48 2.92
C ARG A 59 -9.04 19.21 2.69
N VAL A 60 -10.08 18.81 3.42
CA VAL A 60 -11.38 19.49 3.45
C VAL A 60 -11.76 19.69 4.92
N GLY A 61 -11.53 20.90 5.45
CA GLY A 61 -11.72 21.15 6.87
C GLY A 61 -10.83 20.30 7.76
N ASN A 62 -11.41 19.49 8.63
CA ASN A 62 -10.71 18.54 9.50
C ASN A 62 -10.68 17.13 8.94
N THR A 63 -10.93 16.99 7.65
CA THR A 63 -10.88 15.70 6.97
C THR A 63 -9.85 15.71 5.84
N ILE A 64 -9.43 14.53 5.43
CA ILE A 64 -8.64 14.32 4.22
C ILE A 64 -9.43 13.35 3.35
N GLU A 65 -9.70 13.76 2.12
CA GLU A 65 -10.20 12.88 1.09
C GLU A 65 -9.01 12.17 0.44
N TYR A 66 -9.04 10.84 0.46
CA TYR A 66 -7.95 10.00 -0.01
C TYR A 66 -8.41 9.15 -1.18
N GLU A 67 -7.66 9.19 -2.26
CA GLU A 67 -7.83 8.35 -3.44
C GLU A 67 -6.54 7.64 -3.76
N ALA A 68 -6.63 6.39 -4.23
CA ALA A 68 -5.48 5.65 -4.72
C ALA A 68 -5.85 4.92 -6.00
N VAL A 69 -4.96 4.98 -6.99
CA VAL A 69 -5.11 4.29 -8.28
C VAL A 69 -3.87 3.44 -8.51
N ALA A 70 -4.07 2.16 -8.79
CA ALA A 70 -3.00 1.23 -9.14
C ALA A 70 -2.92 1.07 -10.66
N HIS A 71 -1.72 1.17 -11.18
CA HIS A 71 -1.40 0.95 -12.59
C HIS A 71 -0.41 -0.21 -12.68
N ASP A 72 -0.81 -1.30 -13.30
CA ASP A 72 0.07 -2.43 -13.58
C ASP A 72 -0.38 -3.09 -14.89
N PRO A 73 0.09 -2.57 -16.04
CA PRO A 73 -0.37 -3.07 -17.34
C PRO A 73 -0.06 -4.55 -17.57
N ALA A 74 0.88 -5.13 -16.82
CA ALA A 74 1.22 -6.53 -16.97
C ALA A 74 0.09 -7.47 -16.50
N VAL A 75 -0.74 -7.04 -15.54
CA VAL A 75 -1.77 -7.90 -14.94
C VAL A 75 -3.15 -7.23 -14.88
N LEU A 76 -3.24 -5.91 -14.99
CA LEU A 76 -4.50 -5.18 -14.96
C LEU A 76 -4.88 -4.71 -16.36
N ALA A 77 -6.09 -5.05 -16.78
CA ALA A 77 -6.61 -4.61 -18.09
C ALA A 77 -6.82 -3.08 -18.15
N ALA A 78 -7.05 -2.46 -17.00
CA ALA A 78 -7.20 -1.02 -16.85
C ALA A 78 -6.72 -0.61 -15.44
N PRO A 79 -6.40 0.68 -15.22
CA PRO A 79 -6.05 1.13 -13.88
C PRO A 79 -7.16 0.78 -12.88
N TRP A 80 -6.74 0.31 -11.70
CA TRP A 80 -7.68 -0.05 -10.64
C TRP A 80 -7.75 1.07 -9.61
N GLN A 81 -8.95 1.59 -9.41
CA GLN A 81 -9.18 2.62 -8.41
C GLN A 81 -9.66 2.00 -7.11
N ALA A 82 -8.92 2.24 -6.04
CA ALA A 82 -9.34 1.88 -4.70
C ALA A 82 -10.54 2.72 -4.28
N ARG A 83 -11.30 2.22 -3.32
CA ARG A 83 -12.42 2.95 -2.76
C ARG A 83 -11.95 4.27 -2.15
N VAL A 84 -12.60 5.37 -2.52
CA VAL A 84 -12.31 6.68 -1.93
C VAL A 84 -12.63 6.65 -0.44
N GLN A 85 -11.70 7.17 0.37
CA GLN A 85 -11.82 7.17 1.82
C GLN A 85 -11.79 8.60 2.35
N THR A 86 -12.51 8.81 3.44
CA THR A 86 -12.46 10.06 4.20
C THR A 86 -11.74 9.78 5.51
N LEU A 87 -10.63 10.48 5.74
CA LEU A 87 -9.85 10.39 6.96
C LEU A 87 -10.21 11.55 7.88
N TRP A 88 -10.58 11.25 9.11
CA TRP A 88 -11.01 12.24 10.09
C TRP A 88 -9.89 12.55 11.06
N LEU A 89 -9.76 13.83 11.42
CA LEU A 89 -8.82 14.23 12.46
C LEU A 89 -9.23 13.56 13.79
N THR A 90 -8.28 12.97 14.48
CA THR A 90 -8.49 12.32 15.77
C THR A 90 -7.34 12.64 16.71
N ASP A 91 -7.59 12.56 18.01
CA ASP A 91 -6.58 12.65 19.05
C ASP A 91 -6.16 11.27 19.60
N GLN A 92 -6.63 10.20 18.97
CA GLN A 92 -6.21 8.85 19.34
C GLN A 92 -4.72 8.65 19.08
N GLU A 93 -4.06 7.99 20.01
CA GLU A 93 -2.65 7.60 19.81
C GLU A 93 -2.54 6.54 18.73
N ILE A 94 -1.48 6.68 17.93
CA ILE A 94 -1.13 5.66 16.95
C ILE A 94 -0.38 4.55 17.69
N GLU A 95 -0.92 3.34 17.64
CA GLU A 95 -0.28 2.17 18.19
C GLU A 95 0.35 1.36 17.06
N GLU A 96 1.59 0.94 17.28
CA GLU A 96 2.25 0.05 16.36
C GLU A 96 1.78 -1.39 16.64
N PRO A 97 1.30 -2.12 15.62
CA PRO A 97 0.87 -3.49 15.83
C PRO A 97 2.07 -4.38 16.20
N VAL A 98 1.79 -5.43 16.95
CA VAL A 98 2.80 -6.43 17.27
C VAL A 98 3.30 -7.07 15.97
N PRO A 99 4.62 -7.05 15.70
CA PRO A 99 5.13 -7.65 14.48
C PRO A 99 4.91 -9.16 14.46
N CYS A 100 4.73 -9.72 13.27
CA CYS A 100 4.72 -11.16 13.07
C CYS A 100 6.07 -11.74 13.46
N GLU A 101 6.09 -12.69 14.37
CA GLU A 101 7.28 -13.33 14.86
C GLU A 101 7.35 -14.79 14.39
N GLU A 102 8.57 -15.34 14.37
CA GLU A 102 8.79 -16.74 14.00
C GLU A 102 8.04 -17.74 14.87
N ARG A 103 7.70 -17.38 16.11
CA ARG A 103 6.92 -18.24 16.99
C ARG A 103 5.57 -18.63 16.38
N ASP A 104 4.97 -17.75 15.57
CA ASP A 104 3.71 -18.05 14.91
C ASP A 104 3.90 -19.15 13.86
N LEU A 105 5.04 -19.13 13.18
CA LEU A 105 5.43 -20.18 12.25
C LEU A 105 5.72 -21.49 12.99
N ASP A 106 6.41 -21.42 14.13
CA ASP A 106 6.70 -22.61 14.96
C ASP A 106 5.41 -23.25 15.46
N ASP A 107 4.45 -22.47 15.90
CA ASP A 107 3.13 -22.97 16.32
C ASP A 107 2.39 -23.67 15.18
N MET A 108 2.54 -23.18 13.97
CA MET A 108 1.96 -23.80 12.79
C MET A 108 2.69 -25.09 12.41
N MET A 109 4.00 -25.16 12.62
CA MET A 109 4.82 -26.31 12.26
C MET A 109 4.76 -27.43 13.27
N ASP A 110 4.53 -27.15 14.55
CA ASP A 110 4.44 -28.17 15.60
C ASP A 110 3.09 -28.89 15.64
N GLY A 111 2.14 -28.46 14.82
CA GLY A 111 0.83 -29.07 14.70
C GLY A 111 -0.22 -28.60 15.71
N SER A 112 0.13 -27.70 16.62
CA SER A 112 -0.85 -27.19 17.61
C SER A 112 -2.03 -26.52 16.93
N TYR A 113 -1.80 -25.94 15.77
CA TYR A 113 -2.82 -25.30 14.97
C TYR A 113 -3.87 -26.27 14.40
N HIS A 114 -3.48 -27.53 14.26
CA HIS A 114 -4.34 -28.58 13.70
C HIS A 114 -5.18 -29.31 14.74
N GLU A 115 -4.90 -29.08 16.00
CA GLU A 115 -5.64 -29.70 17.11
C GLU A 115 -6.94 -28.98 17.43
N ASN A 116 -7.19 -27.86 16.80
CA ASN A 116 -8.40 -27.11 17.03
C ASN A 116 -9.60 -27.83 16.38
N PRO A 117 -10.51 -28.37 17.15
CA PRO A 117 -11.67 -29.07 16.59
C PRO A 117 -12.58 -28.08 15.86
N ARG A 118 -13.00 -28.48 14.73
CA ARG A 118 -13.96 -27.73 13.95
C ARG A 118 -15.39 -28.12 14.28
#